data_189c3afcc9b2b0e0e66b1f9ecd3bdf66
#
_entry.id   189c3afcc9b2b0e0e66b1f9ecd3bdf66
#
_cell.length_a   1.000
_cell.length_b   1.000
_cell.length_c   1.000
_cell.angle_alpha   90.00
_cell.angle_beta   90.00
_cell.angle_gamma   90.00
#
_symmetry.space_group_name_H-M   'P 1'
#
loop_
_entity.id
_entity.type
_entity.pdbx_description
1 polymer ?
#
loop_
_entity_poly.entity_id
_entity_poly.type
_entity_poly.pdbx_seq_one_letter_code
_entity_poly.pdbx_strand_id
1 'polypeptide(L)'
;MSKAAPRPLSEPLRALTATISPATTLARIQEIWERATGPAIAASARPAAEREGVLTVRCEAAVWAQELELIAAELTPRLNAALGAETIHELRCRTG
;
A
#
# COMPACT_ATOMS: atom_id res chain seq x y z
N MET A 1 10.22 -33.66 10.24
CA MET A 1 9.82 -33.84 10.25
C MET A 1 9.41 -33.50 10.34
N SER A 2 9.72 -33.27 10.21
CA SER A 2 9.29 -33.12 10.20
C SER A 2 9.02 -32.64 10.22
N LYS A 3 9.54 -32.11 10.39
CA LYS A 3 9.24 -31.93 10.22
C LYS A 3 8.95 -31.34 10.33
N ALA A 4 9.48 -31.22 10.18
CA ALA A 4 9.15 -30.88 10.19
C ALA A 4 8.98 -30.24 10.18
N ALA A 5 9.34 -30.17 10.11
CA ALA A 5 9.10 -29.89 10.08
C ALA A 5 8.96 -29.16 9.98
N PRO A 6 9.32 -29.00 9.84
CA PRO A 6 9.09 -28.57 9.64
C PRO A 6 8.85 -27.79 9.51
N ARG A 7 9.22 -27.44 9.20
CA ARG A 7 8.95 -27.13 8.92
C ARG A 7 8.67 -26.46 8.86
N PRO A 8 9.14 -26.38 8.85
CA PRO A 8 8.85 -26.08 8.57
C PRO A 8 8.45 -25.56 8.28
N LEU A 9 8.82 -25.32 8.06
CA LEU A 9 8.40 -25.23 7.72
C LEU A 9 7.98 -24.75 7.67
N SER A 10 8.40 -24.54 7.65
CA SER A 10 7.93 -24.40 7.59
C SER A 10 7.80 -23.80 7.50
N GLU A 11 8.25 -23.53 7.41
CA GLU A 11 8.15 -23.27 7.29
C GLU A 11 8.09 -22.61 6.90
N PRO A 12 8.38 -22.58 6.73
CA PRO A 12 8.31 -22.23 6.20
C PRO A 12 7.95 -21.66 5.72
N LEU A 13 8.28 -21.54 5.46
CA LEU A 13 7.83 -21.38 5.07
C LEU A 13 7.52 -20.74 5.09
N ARG A 14 7.93 -20.64 5.17
CA ARG A 14 7.61 -20.27 5.17
C ARG A 14 7.80 -19.46 5.09
N ALA A 15 8.16 -19.36 4.82
CA ALA A 15 8.34 -18.86 4.63
C ALA A 15 8.48 -18.21 4.09
N LEU A 16 8.74 -18.24 3.65
CA LEU A 16 8.64 -17.89 3.09
C LEU A 16 8.34 -17.12 2.81
N THR A 17 8.40 -17.28 2.68
CA THR A 17 7.91 -16.81 2.51
C THR A 17 7.78 -16.05 2.55
N ALA A 18 8.20 -16.03 2.49
CA ALA A 18 8.02 -15.50 2.63
C ALA A 18 8.06 -14.88 2.42
N THR A 19 8.35 -14.85 2.18
CA THR A 19 8.21 -14.51 1.85
C THR A 19 7.63 -14.12 1.41
N ILE A 20 7.52 -14.32 1.22
CA ILE A 20 6.76 -13.96 0.82
C ILE A 20 5.97 -13.43 1.02
N SER A 21 5.76 -13.26 1.05
CA SER A 21 5.12 -12.53 1.19
C SER A 21 5.11 -11.55 1.57
N PRO A 22 5.42 -11.26 1.49
CA PRO A 22 5.31 -10.25 2.15
C PRO A 22 4.58 -9.33 2.04
N ALA A 23 4.21 -9.33 2.67
CA ALA A 23 3.31 -8.29 2.77
C ALA A 23 4.04 -7.06 3.18
N THR A 24 4.64 -6.43 2.24
CA THR A 24 5.19 -5.12 2.47
C THR A 24 4.05 -4.17 2.72
N THR A 25 4.32 -3.06 3.39
CA THR A 25 3.31 -2.02 3.59
C THR A 25 2.76 -1.56 2.25
N LEU A 26 3.63 -1.39 1.26
CA LEU A 26 3.19 -0.97 -0.06
C LEU A 26 2.22 -1.97 -0.68
N ALA A 27 2.49 -3.25 -0.57
CA ALA A 27 1.61 -4.26 -1.13
C ALA A 27 0.23 -4.22 -0.48
N ARG A 28 0.19 -4.01 0.84
CA ARG A 28 -1.08 -3.89 1.54
C ARG A 28 -1.85 -2.64 1.09
N ILE A 29 -1.14 -1.55 0.90
CA ILE A 29 -1.76 -0.33 0.40
C ILE A 29 -2.33 -0.55 -1.00
N GLN A 30 -1.59 -1.24 -1.85
CA GLN A 30 -2.06 -1.53 -3.20
C GLN A 30 -3.34 -2.35 -3.19
N GLU A 31 -3.44 -3.28 -2.25
CA GLU A 31 -4.65 -4.11 -2.15
C GLU A 31 -5.88 -3.32 -1.75
N ILE A 32 -5.72 -2.32 -0.88
CA ILE A 32 -6.89 -1.59 -0.37
C ILE A 32 -7.11 -0.27 -1.09
N TRP A 33 -6.26 0.05 -2.07
CA TRP A 33 -6.23 1.36 -2.69
C TRP A 33 -7.57 1.76 -3.30
N GLU A 34 -8.13 0.90 -4.14
CA GLU A 34 -9.39 1.22 -4.81
C GLU A 34 -10.54 1.35 -3.79
N ARG A 35 -10.55 0.49 -2.80
CA ARG A 35 -11.59 0.55 -1.77
C ARG A 35 -11.51 1.85 -0.97
N ALA A 36 -10.29 2.31 -0.70
CA ALA A 36 -10.10 3.52 0.09
C ALA A 36 -10.31 4.79 -0.70
N THR A 37 -9.95 4.80 -1.99
CA THR A 37 -9.97 6.03 -2.79
C THR A 37 -11.14 6.09 -3.77
N GLY A 38 -11.70 4.94 -4.15
CA GLY A 38 -12.77 4.88 -5.14
C GLY A 38 -12.23 4.59 -6.53
N PRO A 39 -13.10 4.09 -7.42
CA PRO A 39 -12.66 3.63 -8.73
C PRO A 39 -12.10 4.73 -9.63
N ALA A 40 -12.61 5.96 -9.50
CA ALA A 40 -12.14 7.05 -10.36
C ALA A 40 -10.69 7.37 -10.08
N ILE A 41 -10.34 7.53 -8.82
CA ILE A 41 -8.96 7.81 -8.43
C ILE A 41 -8.08 6.60 -8.73
N ALA A 42 -8.56 5.41 -8.43
CA ALA A 42 -7.78 4.19 -8.64
C ALA A 42 -7.43 3.96 -10.11
N ALA A 43 -8.28 4.44 -11.02
CA ALA A 43 -8.03 4.33 -12.44
C ALA A 43 -6.92 5.27 -12.92
N SER A 44 -6.69 6.36 -12.22
CA SER A 44 -5.78 7.41 -12.67
C SER A 44 -4.55 7.59 -11.79
N ALA A 45 -4.51 6.92 -10.65
CA ALA A 45 -3.41 7.08 -9.70
C ALA A 45 -3.19 5.76 -8.97
N ARG A 46 -1.92 5.48 -8.64
CA ARG A 46 -1.56 4.23 -7.94
C ARG A 46 -0.47 4.47 -6.94
N PRO A 47 -0.51 3.75 -5.82
CA PRO A 47 0.60 3.81 -4.87
C PRO A 47 1.83 3.17 -5.52
N ALA A 48 2.93 3.90 -5.52
CA ALA A 48 4.15 3.48 -6.18
C ALA A 48 5.26 3.13 -5.20
N ALA A 49 5.30 3.78 -4.04
CA ALA A 49 6.34 3.54 -3.05
C ALA A 49 5.87 4.00 -1.68
N GLU A 50 6.39 3.35 -0.65
CA GLU A 50 6.11 3.77 0.73
C GLU A 50 7.41 3.70 1.51
N ARG A 51 7.68 4.72 2.31
CA ARG A 51 8.87 4.76 3.14
C ARG A 51 8.58 5.54 4.40
N GLU A 52 8.65 4.86 5.53
CA GLU A 52 8.48 5.48 6.84
C GLU A 52 7.22 6.33 6.95
N GLY A 53 6.12 5.82 6.39
CA GLY A 53 4.84 6.49 6.47
C GLY A 53 4.59 7.52 5.36
N VAL A 54 5.56 7.73 4.47
CA VAL A 54 5.39 8.60 3.32
C VAL A 54 5.01 7.76 2.11
N LEU A 55 3.81 7.96 1.60
CA LEU A 55 3.32 7.24 0.45
C LEU A 55 3.48 8.08 -0.80
N THR A 56 4.20 7.56 -1.78
CA THR A 56 4.33 8.19 -3.09
C THR A 56 3.29 7.59 -4.01
N VAL A 57 2.46 8.45 -4.61
CA VAL A 57 1.41 8.06 -5.52
C VAL A 57 1.76 8.56 -6.90
N ARG A 58 1.75 7.67 -7.88
CA ARG A 58 2.01 8.02 -9.26
C ARG A 58 0.70 8.29 -9.96
N CYS A 59 0.59 9.45 -10.58
CA CYS A 59 -0.62 9.88 -11.23
C CYS A 59 -0.42 9.96 -12.74
N GLU A 60 -1.48 9.67 -13.47
CA GLU A 60 -1.50 9.68 -14.92
C GLU A 60 -1.30 11.07 -15.50
N ALA A 61 -1.79 12.07 -14.80
CA ALA A 61 -1.72 13.46 -15.25
C ALA A 61 -1.55 14.39 -14.07
N ALA A 62 -0.99 15.57 -14.35
CA ALA A 62 -0.72 16.56 -13.30
C ALA A 62 -1.99 17.00 -12.57
N VAL A 63 -3.12 17.02 -13.27
CA VAL A 63 -4.38 17.41 -12.63
C VAL A 63 -4.74 16.42 -11.51
N TRP A 64 -4.46 15.15 -11.70
CA TRP A 64 -4.73 14.16 -10.65
C TRP A 64 -3.80 14.33 -9.47
N ALA A 65 -2.53 14.65 -9.74
CA ALA A 65 -1.59 14.90 -8.66
C ALA A 65 -2.04 16.08 -7.80
N GLN A 66 -2.51 17.15 -8.44
CA GLN A 66 -3.03 18.31 -7.71
C GLN A 66 -4.27 17.97 -6.91
N GLU A 67 -5.20 17.24 -7.52
CA GLU A 67 -6.42 16.84 -6.83
C GLU A 67 -6.14 16.02 -5.59
N LEU A 68 -5.23 15.06 -5.72
CA LEU A 68 -4.91 14.20 -4.60
C LEU A 68 -4.22 14.96 -3.48
N GLU A 69 -3.37 15.93 -3.84
CA GLU A 69 -2.72 16.74 -2.82
C GLU A 69 -3.72 17.59 -2.07
N LEU A 70 -4.75 18.07 -2.76
CA LEU A 70 -5.79 18.86 -2.11
C LEU A 70 -6.60 18.04 -1.12
N ILE A 71 -6.82 16.77 -1.41
CA ILE A 71 -7.62 15.92 -0.54
C ILE A 71 -6.77 14.96 0.30
N ALA A 72 -5.46 15.19 0.33
CA ALA A 72 -4.56 14.29 1.07
C ALA A 72 -4.94 14.15 2.54
N ALA A 73 -5.38 15.25 3.15
CA ALA A 73 -5.80 15.22 4.56
C ALA A 73 -7.01 14.33 4.80
N GLU A 74 -7.82 14.12 3.76
CA GLU A 74 -8.97 13.22 3.83
C GLU A 74 -8.62 11.79 3.47
N LEU A 75 -7.71 11.64 2.53
CA LEU A 75 -7.32 10.30 2.07
C LEU A 75 -6.48 9.56 3.09
N THR A 76 -5.60 10.26 3.79
CA THR A 76 -4.71 9.62 4.74
C THR A 76 -5.47 8.83 5.80
N PRO A 77 -6.48 9.41 6.48
CA PRO A 77 -7.24 8.61 7.45
C PRO A 77 -8.02 7.47 6.82
N ARG A 78 -8.48 7.62 5.57
CA ARG A 78 -9.17 6.53 4.89
C ARG A 78 -8.24 5.36 4.63
N LEU A 79 -7.02 5.65 4.18
CA LEU A 79 -6.02 4.62 3.96
C LEU A 79 -5.66 3.92 5.25
N ASN A 80 -5.45 4.69 6.32
CA ASN A 80 -5.11 4.11 7.61
C ASN A 80 -6.23 3.26 8.16
N ALA A 81 -7.48 3.71 7.98
CA ALA A 81 -8.63 2.92 8.44
C ALA A 81 -8.70 1.60 7.69
N ALA A 82 -8.47 1.62 6.38
CA ALA A 82 -8.49 0.40 5.58
C ALA A 82 -7.33 -0.53 5.93
N LEU A 83 -6.20 0.04 6.34
CA LEU A 83 -5.04 -0.75 6.75
C LEU A 83 -5.16 -1.27 8.19
N GLY A 84 -6.02 -0.66 8.98
CA GLY A 84 -6.21 -1.06 10.36
C GLY A 84 -5.22 -0.47 11.33
N ALA A 85 -4.42 0.51 10.91
CA ALA A 85 -3.41 1.12 11.75
C ALA A 85 -2.99 2.46 11.16
N GLU A 86 -2.45 3.32 12.01
CA GLU A 86 -1.93 4.61 11.57
C GLU A 86 -0.56 4.43 10.93
N THR A 87 -0.58 4.08 9.67
CA THR A 87 0.61 3.70 8.92
C THR A 87 1.14 4.84 8.07
N ILE A 88 0.22 5.59 7.45
CA ILE A 88 0.57 6.66 6.51
C ILE A 88 0.34 8.01 7.18
N HIS A 89 1.31 8.91 7.08
CA HIS A 89 1.15 10.26 7.59
C HIS A 89 1.41 11.34 6.55
N GLU A 90 1.85 10.96 5.36
CA GLU A 90 2.11 11.93 4.30
C GLU A 90 1.87 11.28 2.95
N LEU A 91 1.26 12.05 2.03
CA LEU A 91 1.08 11.63 0.65
C LEU A 91 1.90 12.54 -0.24
N ARG A 92 2.65 11.94 -1.16
CA ARG A 92 3.36 12.66 -2.18
C ARG A 92 2.87 12.19 -3.52
N CYS A 93 2.44 13.12 -4.37
CA CYS A 93 1.87 12.78 -5.66
C CYS A 93 2.79 13.24 -6.77
N ARG A 94 3.03 12.34 -7.70
CA ARG A 94 3.92 12.61 -8.83
C ARG A 94 3.25 12.22 -10.12
N THR A 95 3.61 12.93 -11.18
CA THR A 95 3.14 12.64 -12.53
C THR A 95 4.24 11.91 -13.28
N GLY A 96 3.87 10.99 -14.11
CA GLY A 96 4.83 10.32 -14.97
C GLY A 96 4.98 8.84 -14.80
#